data_7a0fcfde8fa52203783824cb0ef030b4
#
_entry.id   7a0fcfde8fa52203783824cb0ef030b4
#
_cell.length_a   1.000
_cell.length_b   1.000
_cell.length_c   1.000
_cell.angle_alpha   90.00
_cell.angle_beta   90.00
_cell.angle_gamma   90.00
#
_symmetry.space_group_name_H-M   'P 1'
#
loop_
_entity.id
_entity.type
_entity.pdbx_description
1 polymer ?
#
loop_
_entity_poly.entity_id
_entity_poly.type
_entity_poly.pdbx_seq_one_letter_code
_entity_poly.pdbx_strand_id
1 'polypeptide(L)'
;IAAWGFGILASIGISGSSRKKGSTNDRMQFGAKILESPFVLAPMAGLTDTAFRRLVKRRGGCGLVVTEMVSSEGLVRGIDRTLDFAEYTEEERPVSIQIFGGDAGKMAAAAGLVEAMGADIVDVNMGCPVPKIAKHNAGCSLMRDPSQAASIVRAMTDAVRIPVTVKMRAGWDEEHINAPVLAQMIEDAGAAAVSVHGRTAKQSYSGYSDWELIRNVAESVRIPVFGSG
;
A
#
# COMPACT_ATOMS: atom_id res chain seq x y z
N ILE A 1 -28.06 5.77 11.86
CA ILE A 1 -27.66 5.08 10.60
C ILE A 1 -26.94 6.14 9.77
N ALA A 2 -25.62 6.24 9.91
CA ALA A 2 -24.79 7.15 9.13
C ALA A 2 -24.60 6.51 7.73
N ALA A 3 -24.96 7.25 6.68
CA ALA A 3 -24.77 6.87 5.30
C ALA A 3 -23.25 6.81 5.01
N TRP A 4 -22.71 5.60 4.95
CA TRP A 4 -21.36 5.34 4.44
C TRP A 4 -21.42 5.43 2.92
N GLY A 5 -20.91 6.54 2.37
CA GLY A 5 -20.69 6.62 0.93
C GLY A 5 -19.68 5.54 0.52
N PHE A 6 -20.15 4.54 -0.21
CA PHE A 6 -19.31 3.53 -0.85
C PHE A 6 -18.53 4.20 -1.98
N GLY A 7 -17.42 4.85 -1.65
CA GLY A 7 -16.39 5.14 -2.63
C GLY A 7 -15.59 3.86 -2.83
N ILE A 8 -15.81 3.17 -3.94
CA ILE A 8 -14.89 2.12 -4.40
C ILE A 8 -13.55 2.83 -4.63
N LEU A 9 -12.62 2.69 -3.67
CA LEU A 9 -11.27 3.24 -3.78
C LEU A 9 -10.48 2.39 -4.79
N ALA A 10 -10.76 2.61 -6.08
CA ALA A 10 -9.85 2.16 -7.12
C ALA A 10 -8.67 3.13 -7.15
N SER A 11 -7.47 2.64 -6.93
CA SER A 11 -6.25 3.40 -7.18
C SER A 11 -5.97 3.34 -8.67
N ILE A 12 -5.81 4.51 -9.30
CA ILE A 12 -5.45 4.62 -10.72
C ILE A 12 -3.94 4.78 -10.81
N GLY A 13 -3.28 3.89 -11.53
CA GLY A 13 -1.84 3.98 -11.77
C GLY A 13 -1.48 5.17 -12.66
N ILE A 14 -0.61 6.06 -12.18
CA ILE A 14 -0.02 7.16 -12.93
C ILE A 14 1.46 6.81 -13.13
N SER A 15 1.90 6.68 -14.39
CA SER A 15 3.31 6.40 -14.70
C SER A 15 4.05 7.69 -14.98
N GLY A 16 5.11 7.99 -14.22
CA GLY A 16 5.97 9.16 -14.38
C GLY A 16 6.94 9.14 -15.58
N SER A 17 6.89 8.16 -16.46
CA SER A 17 7.74 8.10 -17.67
C SER A 17 6.98 8.63 -18.88
N SER A 18 7.63 9.48 -19.69
CA SER A 18 7.11 10.08 -20.93
C SER A 18 6.60 8.98 -21.90
N ARG A 19 5.31 8.66 -21.82
CA ARG A 19 4.66 7.72 -22.76
C ARG A 19 4.27 8.42 -24.04
N LYS A 20 4.68 7.84 -25.18
CA LYS A 20 4.09 8.13 -26.48
C LYS A 20 2.58 7.82 -26.44
N LYS A 21 1.75 8.82 -26.69
CA LYS A 21 0.31 8.65 -26.88
C LYS A 21 0.05 7.62 -27.99
N GLY A 22 -0.64 6.51 -27.68
CA GLY A 22 -1.16 5.63 -28.71
C GLY A 22 -1.13 4.12 -28.54
N SER A 23 -0.97 3.58 -27.33
CA SER A 23 -1.07 2.12 -27.12
C SER A 23 -2.21 1.77 -26.18
N THR A 24 -3.21 1.01 -26.71
CA THR A 24 -4.36 0.49 -25.96
C THR A 24 -4.02 -0.70 -25.02
N ASN A 25 -2.75 -0.93 -24.74
CA ASN A 25 -2.29 -2.04 -23.90
C ASN A 25 -1.53 -1.49 -22.70
N ASP A 26 -2.23 -0.75 -21.83
CA ASP A 26 -1.68 -0.14 -20.60
C ASP A 26 -1.47 -1.19 -19.49
N ARG A 27 -0.66 -2.19 -19.75
CA ARG A 27 -0.19 -3.12 -18.72
C ARG A 27 0.79 -2.38 -17.81
N MET A 28 0.47 -2.33 -16.52
CA MET A 28 1.34 -1.75 -15.52
C MET A 28 2.29 -2.83 -15.00
N GLN A 29 3.60 -2.53 -15.04
CA GLN A 29 4.63 -3.43 -14.54
C GLN A 29 5.32 -2.81 -13.33
N PHE A 30 5.49 -3.61 -12.28
CA PHE A 30 6.41 -3.31 -11.19
C PHE A 30 7.13 -4.56 -10.72
N GLY A 31 8.46 -4.47 -10.64
CA GLY A 31 9.30 -5.65 -10.52
C GLY A 31 9.03 -6.63 -11.67
N ALA A 32 8.91 -7.90 -11.36
CA ALA A 32 8.58 -8.97 -12.33
C ALA A 32 7.05 -9.11 -12.56
N LYS A 33 6.21 -8.36 -11.87
CA LYS A 33 4.75 -8.49 -11.95
C LYS A 33 4.16 -7.53 -12.98
N ILE A 34 3.25 -8.06 -13.78
CA ILE A 34 2.47 -7.30 -14.77
C ILE A 34 1.01 -7.37 -14.34
N LEU A 35 0.39 -6.21 -14.12
CA LEU A 35 -1.03 -6.12 -13.86
C LEU A 35 -1.81 -6.00 -15.17
N GLU A 36 -2.87 -6.79 -15.28
CA GLU A 36 -3.77 -6.76 -16.45
C GLU A 36 -4.65 -5.50 -16.49
N SER A 37 -4.80 -4.83 -15.34
CA SER A 37 -5.57 -3.61 -15.18
C SER A 37 -4.84 -2.64 -14.25
N PRO A 38 -4.92 -1.32 -14.48
CA PRO A 38 -4.34 -0.31 -13.60
C PRO A 38 -5.14 -0.10 -12.30
N PHE A 39 -6.30 -0.74 -12.16
CA PHE A 39 -7.13 -0.61 -10.96
C PHE A 39 -6.70 -1.61 -9.89
N VAL A 40 -6.54 -1.10 -8.67
CA VAL A 40 -6.15 -1.87 -7.49
C VAL A 40 -7.21 -1.73 -6.41
N LEU A 41 -7.63 -2.83 -5.81
CA LEU A 41 -8.48 -2.79 -4.61
C LEU A 41 -7.64 -2.40 -3.41
N ALA A 42 -7.87 -1.19 -2.88
CA ALA A 42 -7.17 -0.71 -1.70
C ALA A 42 -7.56 -1.50 -0.43
N PRO A 43 -6.63 -1.68 0.52
CA PRO A 43 -6.91 -2.34 1.80
C PRO A 43 -7.89 -1.52 2.64
N MET A 44 -8.93 -2.17 3.14
CA MET A 44 -9.95 -1.57 4.01
C MET A 44 -10.25 -2.51 5.16
N ALA A 45 -9.84 -2.14 6.38
CA ALA A 45 -10.06 -2.95 7.57
C ALA A 45 -11.56 -3.23 7.81
N GLY A 46 -11.90 -4.50 8.01
CA GLY A 46 -13.27 -4.99 8.17
C GLY A 46 -14.07 -5.11 6.87
N LEU A 47 -13.46 -4.90 5.71
CA LEU A 47 -14.15 -4.96 4.41
C LEU A 47 -13.43 -5.82 3.37
N THR A 48 -12.11 -5.73 3.28
CA THR A 48 -11.35 -6.46 2.23
C THR A 48 -10.91 -7.84 2.72
N ASP A 49 -11.86 -8.60 3.26
CA ASP A 49 -11.69 -10.03 3.53
C ASP A 49 -11.62 -10.85 2.23
N THR A 50 -11.31 -12.14 2.34
CA THR A 50 -11.19 -13.02 1.18
C THR A 50 -12.50 -13.10 0.37
N ALA A 51 -13.67 -13.06 1.03
CA ALA A 51 -14.95 -13.12 0.33
C ALA A 51 -15.16 -11.90 -0.58
N PHE A 52 -14.86 -10.70 -0.05
CA PHE A 52 -14.98 -9.46 -0.82
C PHE A 52 -13.92 -9.38 -1.93
N ARG A 53 -12.66 -9.74 -1.67
CA ARG A 53 -11.59 -9.74 -2.69
C ARG A 53 -11.91 -10.67 -3.85
N ARG A 54 -12.41 -11.89 -3.56
CA ARG A 54 -12.88 -12.86 -4.58
C ARG A 54 -14.03 -12.30 -5.41
N LEU A 55 -15.01 -11.64 -4.77
CA LEU A 55 -16.12 -11.00 -5.47
C LEU A 55 -15.63 -9.95 -6.48
N VAL A 56 -14.66 -9.11 -6.04
CA VAL A 56 -14.04 -8.09 -6.90
C VAL A 56 -13.30 -8.73 -8.08
N LYS A 57 -12.54 -9.79 -7.85
CA LYS A 57 -11.82 -10.53 -8.92
C LYS A 57 -12.79 -11.16 -9.92
N ARG A 58 -13.86 -11.80 -9.44
CA ARG A 58 -14.90 -12.38 -10.31
C ARG A 58 -15.63 -11.33 -11.15
N ARG A 59 -15.81 -10.13 -10.60
CA ARG A 59 -16.39 -9.01 -11.34
C ARG A 59 -15.52 -8.55 -12.50
N GLY A 60 -14.21 -8.73 -12.37
CA GLY A 60 -13.21 -8.34 -13.37
C GLY A 60 -12.81 -6.87 -13.30
N GLY A 61 -11.78 -6.49 -14.06
CA GLY A 61 -11.28 -5.13 -14.13
C GLY A 61 -10.33 -4.72 -12.98
N CYS A 62 -10.08 -5.59 -12.01
CA CYS A 62 -9.15 -5.34 -10.90
C CYS A 62 -7.84 -6.10 -11.12
N GLY A 63 -6.74 -5.37 -11.32
CA GLY A 63 -5.42 -5.97 -11.57
C GLY A 63 -4.75 -6.52 -10.31
N LEU A 64 -5.04 -5.96 -9.14
CA LEU A 64 -4.44 -6.37 -7.86
C LEU A 64 -5.43 -6.19 -6.73
N VAL A 65 -5.52 -7.16 -5.84
CA VAL A 65 -6.24 -7.01 -4.57
C VAL A 65 -5.25 -6.98 -3.40
N VAL A 66 -5.58 -6.19 -2.37
CA VAL A 66 -4.77 -6.06 -1.16
C VAL A 66 -5.57 -6.54 0.04
N THR A 67 -4.95 -7.32 0.92
CA THR A 67 -5.60 -7.82 2.14
C THR A 67 -5.91 -6.68 3.13
N GLU A 68 -6.64 -6.97 4.18
CA GLU A 68 -6.62 -6.12 5.36
C GLU A 68 -5.21 -6.03 5.92
N MET A 69 -4.93 -4.97 6.71
CA MET A 69 -3.60 -4.77 7.29
C MET A 69 -3.33 -5.77 8.42
N VAL A 70 -2.19 -6.42 8.37
CA VAL A 70 -1.74 -7.48 9.26
C VAL A 70 -0.61 -6.97 10.17
N SER A 71 -0.64 -7.28 11.45
CA SER A 71 0.41 -6.89 12.39
C SER A 71 1.70 -7.67 12.14
N SER A 72 2.83 -7.00 11.88
CA SER A 72 4.14 -7.65 11.77
C SER A 72 4.52 -8.40 13.05
N GLU A 73 4.28 -7.81 14.21
CA GLU A 73 4.48 -8.46 15.51
C GLU A 73 3.62 -9.73 15.66
N GLY A 74 2.35 -9.66 15.24
CA GLY A 74 1.44 -10.81 15.31
C GLY A 74 1.86 -11.94 14.38
N LEU A 75 2.32 -11.62 13.15
CA LEU A 75 2.85 -12.61 12.21
C LEU A 75 4.09 -13.31 12.77
N VAL A 76 5.07 -12.54 13.26
CA VAL A 76 6.33 -13.08 13.81
C VAL A 76 6.08 -13.97 15.03
N ARG A 77 5.06 -13.68 15.82
CA ARG A 77 4.65 -14.51 16.97
C ARG A 77 3.76 -15.69 16.60
N GLY A 78 3.34 -15.83 15.37
CA GLY A 78 2.43 -16.92 14.93
C GLY A 78 1.07 -16.88 15.59
N ILE A 79 0.49 -15.66 15.77
CA ILE A 79 -0.85 -15.50 16.38
C ILE A 79 -1.90 -15.88 15.34
N ASP A 80 -2.66 -16.95 15.59
CA ASP A 80 -3.66 -17.52 14.67
C ASP A 80 -4.59 -16.46 14.07
N ARG A 81 -5.20 -15.63 14.89
CA ARG A 81 -6.07 -14.54 14.41
C ARG A 81 -5.37 -13.55 13.48
N THR A 82 -4.06 -13.41 13.58
CA THR A 82 -3.27 -12.56 12.69
C THR A 82 -3.06 -13.25 11.35
N LEU A 83 -2.88 -14.56 11.36
CA LEU A 83 -2.75 -15.39 10.16
C LEU A 83 -4.05 -15.36 9.33
N ASP A 84 -5.23 -15.40 9.98
CA ASP A 84 -6.54 -15.31 9.32
C ASP A 84 -6.65 -14.07 8.42
N PHE A 85 -6.08 -12.91 8.85
CA PHE A 85 -6.08 -11.68 8.04
C PHE A 85 -5.14 -11.75 6.82
N ALA A 86 -4.16 -12.65 6.83
CA ALA A 86 -3.23 -12.87 5.73
C ALA A 86 -3.72 -13.98 4.76
N GLU A 87 -4.81 -14.69 5.08
CA GLU A 87 -5.36 -15.74 4.23
C GLU A 87 -5.83 -15.20 2.88
N TYR A 88 -5.58 -15.98 1.83
CA TYR A 88 -6.08 -15.71 0.48
C TYR A 88 -6.23 -17.02 -0.30
N THR A 89 -6.90 -16.96 -1.43
CA THR A 89 -7.08 -18.09 -2.36
C THR A 89 -6.40 -17.80 -3.70
N GLU A 90 -6.10 -18.82 -4.48
CA GLU A 90 -5.51 -18.68 -5.83
C GLU A 90 -6.38 -17.82 -6.77
N GLU A 91 -7.69 -17.78 -6.56
CA GLU A 91 -8.63 -16.95 -7.32
C GLU A 91 -8.36 -15.44 -7.16
N GLU A 92 -7.72 -15.04 -6.07
CA GLU A 92 -7.45 -13.63 -5.74
C GLU A 92 -6.17 -13.10 -6.40
N ARG A 93 -5.33 -13.94 -7.01
CA ARG A 93 -4.06 -13.53 -7.59
C ARG A 93 -4.22 -12.57 -8.79
N PRO A 94 -3.27 -11.62 -8.95
CA PRO A 94 -2.20 -11.31 -8.00
C PRO A 94 -2.75 -10.68 -6.73
N VAL A 95 -2.16 -11.07 -5.59
CA VAL A 95 -2.56 -10.62 -4.25
C VAL A 95 -1.38 -9.99 -3.50
N SER A 96 -1.65 -8.89 -2.83
CA SER A 96 -0.71 -8.23 -1.92
C SER A 96 -1.17 -8.41 -0.48
N ILE A 97 -0.28 -8.85 0.40
CA ILE A 97 -0.52 -8.84 1.84
C ILE A 97 0.03 -7.55 2.43
N GLN A 98 -0.85 -6.73 3.02
CA GLN A 98 -0.44 -5.49 3.66
C GLN A 98 -0.08 -5.73 5.13
N ILE A 99 1.14 -5.33 5.53
CA ILE A 99 1.59 -5.41 6.91
C ILE A 99 1.83 -4.02 7.52
N PHE A 100 1.74 -3.93 8.84
CA PHE A 100 2.07 -2.72 9.58
C PHE A 100 2.96 -3.03 10.79
N GLY A 101 3.87 -2.11 11.09
CA GLY A 101 4.80 -2.15 12.21
C GLY A 101 5.72 -0.94 12.20
N GLY A 102 6.38 -0.67 13.32
CA GLY A 102 7.33 0.43 13.47
C GLY A 102 8.78 -0.03 13.66
N ASP A 103 9.02 -1.34 13.70
CA ASP A 103 10.35 -1.94 13.89
C ASP A 103 10.84 -2.58 12.59
N ALA A 104 12.00 -2.14 12.09
CA ALA A 104 12.53 -2.59 10.81
C ALA A 104 12.83 -4.10 10.78
N GLY A 105 13.39 -4.64 11.86
CA GLY A 105 13.71 -6.07 11.94
C GLY A 105 12.48 -6.95 11.93
N LYS A 106 11.42 -6.56 12.66
CA LYS A 106 10.15 -7.29 12.68
C LYS A 106 9.40 -7.16 11.35
N MET A 107 9.47 -5.99 10.70
CA MET A 107 8.88 -5.79 9.38
C MET A 107 9.58 -6.65 8.32
N ALA A 108 10.92 -6.74 8.36
CA ALA A 108 11.69 -7.62 7.49
C ALA A 108 11.36 -9.10 7.73
N ALA A 109 11.31 -9.53 8.98
CA ALA A 109 10.92 -10.91 9.33
C ALA A 109 9.47 -11.24 8.88
N ALA A 110 8.53 -10.32 9.10
CA ALA A 110 7.15 -10.47 8.64
C ALA A 110 7.05 -10.52 7.11
N ALA A 111 7.83 -9.71 6.39
CA ALA A 111 7.90 -9.76 4.93
C ALA A 111 8.36 -11.13 4.43
N GLY A 112 9.38 -11.72 5.08
CA GLY A 112 9.83 -13.08 4.78
C GLY A 112 8.74 -14.14 4.99
N LEU A 113 7.93 -14.00 6.05
CA LEU A 113 6.77 -14.87 6.27
C LEU A 113 5.71 -14.69 5.18
N VAL A 114 5.41 -13.46 4.78
CA VAL A 114 4.49 -13.15 3.68
C VAL A 114 4.96 -13.79 2.36
N GLU A 115 6.26 -13.70 2.05
CA GLU A 115 6.84 -14.37 0.89
C GLU A 115 6.71 -15.90 1.00
N ALA A 116 7.01 -16.48 2.17
CA ALA A 116 6.87 -17.92 2.41
C ALA A 116 5.41 -18.41 2.32
N MET A 117 4.43 -17.55 2.63
CA MET A 117 3.00 -17.82 2.39
C MET A 117 2.65 -17.79 0.90
N GLY A 118 3.56 -17.37 0.02
CA GLY A 118 3.39 -17.35 -1.42
C GLY A 118 2.67 -16.13 -1.97
N ALA A 119 2.55 -15.04 -1.22
CA ALA A 119 1.98 -13.79 -1.72
C ALA A 119 2.77 -13.24 -2.91
N ASP A 120 2.07 -12.53 -3.82
CA ASP A 120 2.71 -11.94 -4.99
C ASP A 120 3.48 -10.65 -4.66
N ILE A 121 3.03 -9.94 -3.62
CA ILE A 121 3.53 -8.64 -3.19
C ILE A 121 3.39 -8.54 -1.68
N VAL A 122 4.30 -7.84 -1.03
CA VAL A 122 4.13 -7.37 0.35
C VAL A 122 4.00 -5.85 0.35
N ASP A 123 2.97 -5.32 1.03
CA ASP A 123 2.69 -3.88 1.11
C ASP A 123 2.88 -3.35 2.53
N VAL A 124 3.42 -2.14 2.65
CA VAL A 124 3.63 -1.46 3.94
C VAL A 124 2.52 -0.45 4.18
N ASN A 125 1.81 -0.58 5.29
CA ASN A 125 0.84 0.43 5.71
C ASN A 125 1.55 1.62 6.38
N MET A 126 1.54 2.77 5.70
CA MET A 126 1.96 4.08 6.22
C MET A 126 0.80 5.10 6.19
N GLY A 127 -0.45 4.63 6.16
CA GLY A 127 -1.61 5.52 6.02
C GLY A 127 -2.69 5.37 7.08
N CYS A 128 -2.66 4.33 7.91
CA CYS A 128 -3.69 4.10 8.93
C CYS A 128 -3.60 5.12 10.06
N PRO A 129 -4.66 5.94 10.32
CA PRO A 129 -4.63 6.97 11.34
C PRO A 129 -5.09 6.48 12.72
N VAL A 130 -5.40 5.18 12.87
CA VAL A 130 -5.95 4.63 14.12
C VAL A 130 -4.95 4.81 15.28
N PRO A 131 -5.35 5.45 16.41
CA PRO A 131 -4.45 5.75 17.51
C PRO A 131 -3.73 4.53 18.10
N LYS A 132 -4.38 3.37 18.11
CA LYS A 132 -3.79 2.11 18.60
C LYS A 132 -2.56 1.71 17.77
N ILE A 133 -2.57 1.99 16.46
CA ILE A 133 -1.46 1.69 15.54
C ILE A 133 -0.39 2.77 15.65
N ALA A 134 -0.79 4.04 15.65
CA ALA A 134 0.11 5.17 15.71
C ALA A 134 0.97 5.21 17.00
N LYS A 135 0.44 4.72 18.13
CA LYS A 135 1.18 4.61 19.40
C LYS A 135 2.41 3.69 19.32
N HIS A 136 2.45 2.79 18.35
CA HIS A 136 3.58 1.86 18.12
C HIS A 136 4.48 2.31 16.98
N ASN A 137 4.51 3.62 16.68
CA ASN A 137 5.26 4.20 15.55
C ASN A 137 4.98 3.48 14.21
N ALA A 138 3.73 3.07 13.99
CA ALA A 138 3.28 2.36 12.80
C ALA A 138 2.16 3.11 12.09
N GLY A 139 1.78 2.67 10.89
CA GLY A 139 0.77 3.34 10.09
C GLY A 139 1.18 4.75 9.72
N CYS A 140 0.27 5.72 9.81
CA CYS A 140 0.53 7.09 9.41
C CYS A 140 1.57 7.81 10.28
N SER A 141 1.90 7.33 11.48
CA SER A 141 2.95 7.94 12.32
C SER A 141 4.34 7.81 11.69
N LEU A 142 4.57 6.81 10.82
CA LEU A 142 5.82 6.68 10.06
C LEU A 142 6.06 7.88 9.13
N MET A 143 5.01 8.57 8.67
CA MET A 143 5.18 9.78 7.87
C MET A 143 5.81 10.95 8.64
N ARG A 144 5.83 10.90 9.98
CA ARG A 144 6.50 11.90 10.83
C ARG A 144 8.00 11.68 10.93
N ASP A 145 8.47 10.48 10.58
CA ASP A 145 9.88 10.10 10.54
C ASP A 145 10.20 9.39 9.20
N PRO A 146 10.44 10.16 8.13
CA PRO A 146 10.76 9.62 6.82
C PRO A 146 12.01 8.70 6.82
N SER A 147 12.98 8.97 7.69
CA SER A 147 14.19 8.17 7.80
C SER A 147 13.88 6.77 8.34
N GLN A 148 13.06 6.68 9.38
CA GLN A 148 12.58 5.41 9.92
C GLN A 148 11.73 4.67 8.88
N ALA A 149 10.83 5.36 8.20
CA ALA A 149 10.01 4.78 7.13
C ALA A 149 10.86 4.16 6.02
N ALA A 150 11.87 4.88 5.52
CA ALA A 150 12.81 4.39 4.51
C ALA A 150 13.64 3.21 5.03
N SER A 151 14.09 3.24 6.29
CA SER A 151 14.86 2.13 6.88
C SER A 151 14.03 0.84 6.98
N ILE A 152 12.73 0.95 7.30
CA ILE A 152 11.80 -0.19 7.29
C ILE A 152 11.69 -0.78 5.89
N VAL A 153 11.46 0.07 4.87
CA VAL A 153 11.34 -0.39 3.48
C VAL A 153 12.63 -1.05 3.03
N ARG A 154 13.79 -0.47 3.31
CA ARG A 154 15.11 -1.05 3.00
C ARG A 154 15.27 -2.43 3.62
N ALA A 155 15.00 -2.57 4.93
CA ALA A 155 15.11 -3.85 5.61
C ALA A 155 14.21 -4.92 5.00
N MET A 156 13.00 -4.55 4.55
CA MET A 156 12.08 -5.47 3.89
C MET A 156 12.57 -5.84 2.47
N THR A 157 13.01 -4.87 1.67
CA THR A 157 13.51 -5.13 0.31
C THR A 157 14.77 -5.98 0.30
N ASP A 158 15.61 -5.87 1.31
CA ASP A 158 16.80 -6.71 1.49
C ASP A 158 16.44 -8.16 1.94
N ALA A 159 15.28 -8.34 2.58
CA ALA A 159 14.85 -9.62 3.14
C ALA A 159 14.06 -10.51 2.17
N VAL A 160 13.41 -9.95 1.15
CA VAL A 160 12.53 -10.69 0.25
C VAL A 160 12.85 -10.46 -1.22
N ARG A 161 12.37 -11.37 -2.09
CA ARG A 161 12.48 -11.26 -3.56
C ARG A 161 11.20 -10.75 -4.22
N ILE A 162 10.06 -10.90 -3.53
CA ILE A 162 8.78 -10.35 -4.01
C ILE A 162 8.80 -8.83 -3.90
N PRO A 163 8.07 -8.10 -4.80
CA PRO A 163 8.01 -6.65 -4.72
C PRO A 163 7.51 -6.15 -3.36
N VAL A 164 8.18 -5.15 -2.82
CA VAL A 164 7.73 -4.38 -1.64
C VAL A 164 7.07 -3.11 -2.14
N THR A 165 5.83 -2.84 -1.72
CA THR A 165 5.10 -1.62 -2.04
C THR A 165 4.75 -0.85 -0.76
N VAL A 166 4.36 0.40 -0.90
CA VAL A 166 4.01 1.24 0.25
C VAL A 166 2.70 1.96 -0.01
N LYS A 167 1.79 1.94 0.97
CA LYS A 167 0.59 2.77 0.94
C LYS A 167 0.65 3.85 2.01
N MET A 168 0.65 5.12 1.59
CA MET A 168 0.79 6.29 2.45
C MET A 168 -0.30 7.33 2.24
N ARG A 169 -0.29 8.40 3.04
CA ARG A 169 -1.11 9.60 2.92
C ARG A 169 -0.30 10.79 2.40
N ALA A 170 -0.95 11.96 2.28
CA ALA A 170 -0.32 13.22 1.90
C ALA A 170 0.76 13.68 2.90
N GLY A 171 0.55 13.38 4.15
CA GLY A 171 1.38 13.76 5.29
C GLY A 171 0.65 13.54 6.60
N TRP A 172 1.23 14.02 7.71
CA TRP A 172 0.58 13.93 9.02
C TRP A 172 -0.57 14.93 9.16
N ASP A 173 -0.34 16.18 8.82
CA ASP A 173 -1.32 17.27 8.82
C ASP A 173 -0.98 18.30 7.73
N GLU A 174 -1.69 19.40 7.68
CA GLU A 174 -1.53 20.42 6.63
C GLU A 174 -0.18 21.14 6.69
N GLU A 175 0.45 21.22 7.88
CA GLU A 175 1.77 21.81 8.08
C GLU A 175 2.91 20.82 7.78
N HIS A 176 2.60 19.53 7.73
CA HIS A 176 3.57 18.42 7.56
C HIS A 176 3.16 17.53 6.38
N ILE A 177 3.02 18.15 5.19
CA ILE A 177 2.82 17.45 3.92
C ILE A 177 4.20 17.07 3.38
N ASN A 178 4.49 15.78 3.28
CA ASN A 178 5.81 15.30 2.89
C ASN A 178 5.80 14.09 1.93
N ALA A 179 4.63 13.73 1.39
CA ALA A 179 4.51 12.56 0.52
C ALA A 179 5.49 12.55 -0.67
N PRO A 180 5.78 13.66 -1.40
CA PRO A 180 6.73 13.64 -2.50
C PRO A 180 8.16 13.28 -2.05
N VAL A 181 8.61 13.87 -0.94
CA VAL A 181 9.95 13.59 -0.39
C VAL A 181 10.04 12.16 0.14
N LEU A 182 9.02 11.72 0.87
CA LEU A 182 8.95 10.35 1.39
C LEU A 182 8.93 9.33 0.25
N ALA A 183 8.21 9.60 -0.84
CA ALA A 183 8.15 8.71 -2.00
C ALA A 183 9.55 8.51 -2.64
N GLN A 184 10.36 9.57 -2.77
CA GLN A 184 11.74 9.45 -3.25
C GLN A 184 12.59 8.59 -2.32
N MET A 185 12.51 8.82 -1.00
CA MET A 185 13.27 8.03 -0.02
C MET A 185 12.86 6.55 -0.03
N ILE A 186 11.59 6.27 -0.25
CA ILE A 186 11.04 4.91 -0.36
C ILE A 186 11.50 4.25 -1.68
N GLU A 187 11.50 4.98 -2.80
CA GLU A 187 12.08 4.51 -4.07
C GLU A 187 13.55 4.16 -3.91
N ASP A 188 14.35 5.04 -3.31
CA ASP A 188 15.76 4.80 -3.03
C ASP A 188 15.98 3.61 -2.06
N ALA A 189 15.01 3.33 -1.20
CA ALA A 189 14.99 2.15 -0.34
C ALA A 189 14.61 0.85 -1.08
N GLY A 190 14.24 0.91 -2.36
CA GLY A 190 13.97 -0.24 -3.22
C GLY A 190 12.50 -0.62 -3.36
N ALA A 191 11.57 0.23 -2.93
CA ALA A 191 10.14 -0.03 -3.16
C ALA A 191 9.83 -0.12 -4.65
N ALA A 192 8.92 -1.03 -5.00
CA ALA A 192 8.51 -1.28 -6.39
C ALA A 192 7.33 -0.41 -6.85
N ALA A 193 6.56 0.14 -5.94
CA ALA A 193 5.45 1.07 -6.20
C ALA A 193 5.01 1.79 -4.93
N VAL A 194 4.32 2.92 -5.10
CA VAL A 194 3.72 3.70 -4.00
C VAL A 194 2.26 3.95 -4.27
N SER A 195 1.41 3.77 -3.25
CA SER A 195 0.00 4.16 -3.27
C SER A 195 -0.21 5.38 -2.37
N VAL A 196 -0.82 6.44 -2.89
CA VAL A 196 -0.99 7.71 -2.18
C VAL A 196 -2.47 8.03 -2.01
N HIS A 197 -2.90 8.21 -0.78
CA HIS A 197 -4.19 8.84 -0.47
C HIS A 197 -3.95 10.35 -0.28
N GLY A 198 -4.56 11.17 -1.14
CA GLY A 198 -4.34 12.62 -1.18
C GLY A 198 -4.93 13.41 0.00
N ARG A 199 -5.16 12.77 1.16
CA ARG A 199 -5.54 13.41 2.41
C ARG A 199 -4.47 13.17 3.47
N THR A 200 -4.31 14.11 4.40
CA THR A 200 -3.43 13.94 5.57
C THR A 200 -4.02 12.96 6.59
N ALA A 201 -3.19 12.52 7.55
CA ALA A 201 -3.66 11.66 8.63
C ALA A 201 -4.72 12.36 9.50
N LYS A 202 -4.55 13.65 9.81
CA LYS A 202 -5.51 14.44 10.58
C LYS A 202 -6.82 14.70 9.85
N GLN A 203 -6.80 14.88 8.53
CA GLN A 203 -8.03 14.99 7.73
C GLN A 203 -8.89 13.72 7.78
N SER A 204 -8.28 12.56 7.98
CA SER A 204 -8.99 11.26 7.93
C SER A 204 -9.77 11.10 6.62
N TYR A 205 -11.08 11.35 6.62
CA TYR A 205 -11.95 11.32 5.43
C TYR A 205 -12.69 12.65 5.18
N SER A 206 -12.39 13.71 5.94
CA SER A 206 -12.99 15.04 5.74
C SER A 206 -12.35 15.76 4.56
N GLY A 207 -13.08 16.70 3.98
CA GLY A 207 -12.64 17.48 2.82
C GLY A 207 -12.46 16.64 1.56
N TYR A 208 -11.64 17.13 0.65
CA TYR A 208 -11.35 16.49 -0.64
C TYR A 208 -9.94 15.90 -0.65
N SER A 209 -9.75 14.84 -1.46
CA SER A 209 -8.43 14.31 -1.76
C SER A 209 -7.68 15.26 -2.70
N ASP A 210 -6.44 15.56 -2.38
CA ASP A 210 -5.59 16.42 -3.20
C ASP A 210 -4.94 15.61 -4.34
N TRP A 211 -5.52 15.70 -5.53
CA TRP A 211 -5.02 15.02 -6.72
C TRP A 211 -3.80 15.73 -7.33
N GLU A 212 -3.62 17.01 -7.05
CA GLU A 212 -2.41 17.76 -7.43
C GLU A 212 -1.19 17.24 -6.68
N LEU A 213 -1.34 17.01 -5.38
CA LEU A 213 -0.30 16.37 -4.57
C LEU A 213 0.03 14.96 -5.10
N ILE A 214 -0.98 14.16 -5.46
CA ILE A 214 -0.75 12.83 -6.02
C ILE A 214 0.05 12.94 -7.34
N ARG A 215 -0.26 13.92 -8.19
CA ARG A 215 0.52 14.21 -9.40
C ARG A 215 1.97 14.57 -9.06
N ASN A 216 2.19 15.47 -8.09
CA ASN A 216 3.52 15.85 -7.65
C ASN A 216 4.35 14.66 -7.14
N VAL A 217 3.71 13.72 -6.44
CA VAL A 217 4.35 12.45 -6.07
C VAL A 217 4.73 11.65 -7.31
N ALA A 218 3.82 11.51 -8.28
CA ALA A 218 4.09 10.75 -9.51
C ALA A 218 5.21 11.36 -10.35
N GLU A 219 5.37 12.67 -10.32
CA GLU A 219 6.46 13.39 -11.00
C GLU A 219 7.79 13.31 -10.25
N SER A 220 7.76 13.03 -8.94
CA SER A 220 8.96 12.97 -8.09
C SER A 220 9.67 11.63 -8.11
N VAL A 221 9.02 10.55 -8.59
CA VAL A 221 9.55 9.18 -8.60
C VAL A 221 9.44 8.53 -9.98
N ARG A 222 10.23 7.45 -10.20
CA ARG A 222 10.20 6.66 -11.43
C ARG A 222 9.35 5.40 -11.30
N ILE A 223 9.13 4.94 -10.06
CA ILE A 223 8.26 3.80 -9.77
C ILE A 223 6.78 4.15 -9.97
N PRO A 224 5.91 3.17 -10.26
CA PRO A 224 4.48 3.40 -10.39
C PRO A 224 3.86 4.04 -9.15
N VAL A 225 2.96 5.01 -9.37
CA VAL A 225 2.17 5.66 -8.31
C VAL A 225 0.69 5.38 -8.54
N PHE A 226 0.03 4.91 -7.48
CA PHE A 226 -1.41 4.68 -7.44
C PHE A 226 -2.08 5.78 -6.61
N GLY A 227 -2.96 6.55 -7.22
CA GLY A 227 -3.73 7.59 -6.54
C GLY A 227 -5.04 7.07 -5.98
N SER A 228 -5.45 7.54 -4.81
CA SER A 228 -6.73 7.21 -4.18
C SER A 228 -7.32 8.38 -3.37
N GLY A 229 -8.64 8.35 -3.15
CA GLY A 229 -9.34 9.33 -2.32
C GLY A 229 -10.56 9.98 -2.94
#